data_7e52067596c67ab16a620fe50832f5fe
#
_entry.id   7e52067596c67ab16a620fe50832f5fe
#
_cell.length_a   1.000
_cell.length_b   1.000
_cell.length_c   1.000
_cell.angle_alpha   90.00
_cell.angle_beta   90.00
_cell.angle_gamma   90.00
#
_symmetry.space_group_name_H-M   'P 1'
#
loop_
_entity.id
_entity.type
_entity.pdbx_description
1 polymer ?
#
loop_
_entity_poly.entity_id
_entity_poly.type
_entity_poly.pdbx_seq_one_letter_code
_entity_poly.pdbx_strand_id
1 'polypeptide(L)'
;MKIATSVCRILLGLLYLIFGLDYFFHFIPYQPNHTGAAAEFKNGLMAAPYFYPMMKYLQVSAGISLLINRYAALAAVVMFPVSVNVFLFHTILVPSGWYMGVILLGTNSFLGFAWRKYYSGIFVKKTEV
;
A
#
# COMPACT_ATOMS: atom_id res chain seq x y z
N MET A 1 8.01 13.57 -16.62
CA MET A 1 6.86 13.05 -15.82
C MET A 1 6.43 11.65 -16.22
N LYS A 2 6.31 11.37 -17.52
CA LYS A 2 5.81 10.05 -17.95
C LYS A 2 6.71 8.90 -17.49
N ILE A 3 8.02 9.07 -17.62
CA ILE A 3 8.97 8.04 -17.21
C ILE A 3 8.93 7.84 -15.70
N ALA A 4 8.95 8.94 -14.93
CA ALA A 4 8.89 8.86 -13.48
C ALA A 4 7.58 8.22 -13.01
N THR A 5 6.46 8.56 -13.62
CA THR A 5 5.17 7.98 -13.30
C THR A 5 5.15 6.48 -13.58
N SER A 6 5.70 6.06 -14.72
CA SER A 6 5.76 4.64 -15.08
C SER A 6 6.67 3.86 -14.11
N VAL A 7 7.82 4.42 -13.75
CA VAL A 7 8.74 3.78 -12.80
C VAL A 7 8.07 3.62 -11.44
N CYS A 8 7.45 4.68 -10.94
CA CYS A 8 6.76 4.61 -9.64
C CYS A 8 5.58 3.64 -9.67
N ARG A 9 4.84 3.61 -10.78
CA ARG A 9 3.71 2.69 -10.94
C ARG A 9 4.18 1.23 -10.88
N ILE A 10 5.23 0.91 -11.62
CA ILE A 10 5.77 -0.45 -11.64
C ILE A 10 6.36 -0.81 -10.28
N LEU A 11 7.12 0.09 -9.69
CA LEU A 11 7.73 -0.14 -8.38
C LEU A 11 6.66 -0.40 -7.30
N LEU A 12 5.66 0.47 -7.21
CA LEU A 12 4.60 0.31 -6.22
C LEU A 12 3.80 -0.96 -6.48
N GLY A 13 3.50 -1.25 -7.74
CA GLY A 13 2.80 -2.48 -8.11
C GLY A 13 3.55 -3.73 -7.71
N LEU A 14 4.86 -3.76 -7.95
CA LEU A 14 5.70 -4.89 -7.55
C LEU A 14 5.74 -5.04 -6.03
N LEU A 15 5.88 -3.94 -5.30
CA LEU A 15 5.92 -3.98 -3.84
C LEU A 15 4.62 -4.57 -3.28
N TYR A 16 3.48 -4.08 -3.73
CA TYR A 16 2.20 -4.60 -3.25
C TYR A 16 1.98 -6.05 -3.66
N LEU A 17 2.34 -6.41 -4.88
CA LEU A 17 2.14 -7.78 -5.35
C LEU A 17 3.02 -8.75 -4.58
N ILE A 18 4.31 -8.43 -4.42
CA ILE A 18 5.26 -9.32 -3.75
C ILE A 18 4.86 -9.49 -2.28
N PHE A 19 4.63 -8.40 -1.56
CA PHE A 19 4.30 -8.51 -0.14
C PHE A 19 2.90 -9.08 0.09
N GLY A 20 1.96 -8.83 -0.83
CA GLY A 20 0.66 -9.45 -0.75
C GLY A 20 0.70 -10.95 -0.96
N LEU A 21 1.43 -11.40 -1.99
CA LEU A 21 1.58 -12.81 -2.27
C LEU A 21 2.39 -13.53 -1.19
N ASP A 22 3.37 -12.86 -0.60
CA ASP A 22 4.16 -13.46 0.47
C ASP A 22 3.29 -13.92 1.64
N TYR A 23 2.24 -13.18 1.96
CA TYR A 23 1.34 -13.58 3.03
C TYR A 23 0.71 -14.94 2.76
N PHE A 24 0.36 -15.23 1.50
CA PHE A 24 -0.29 -16.48 1.13
C PHE A 24 0.71 -17.62 0.89
N PHE A 25 1.89 -17.33 0.36
CA PHE A 25 2.84 -18.35 -0.08
C PHE A 25 4.12 -18.41 0.76
N HIS A 26 4.38 -17.41 1.61
CA HIS A 26 5.52 -17.37 2.54
C HIS A 26 6.87 -17.64 1.86
N PHE A 27 7.14 -16.93 0.75
CA PHE A 27 8.38 -17.13 0.00
C PHE A 27 9.51 -16.19 0.39
N ILE A 28 9.23 -15.13 1.17
CA ILE A 28 10.27 -14.25 1.68
C ILE A 28 10.90 -14.92 2.91
N PRO A 29 12.21 -15.26 2.87
CA PRO A 29 12.83 -16.01 3.97
C PRO A 29 13.02 -15.20 5.24
N TYR A 30 13.19 -13.88 5.12
CA TYR A 30 13.40 -13.03 6.30
C TYR A 30 12.05 -12.49 6.78
N GLN A 31 11.73 -12.82 8.02
CA GLN A 31 10.53 -12.33 8.68
C GLN A 31 10.96 -11.67 9.98
N PRO A 32 10.90 -10.33 10.08
CA PRO A 32 11.33 -9.67 11.31
C PRO A 32 10.44 -10.01 12.49
N ASN A 33 11.06 -10.26 13.63
CA ASN A 33 10.33 -10.44 14.87
C ASN A 33 10.12 -9.08 15.52
N HIS A 34 8.87 -8.78 15.84
CA HIS A 34 8.51 -7.54 16.50
C HIS A 34 8.23 -7.78 17.97
N THR A 35 8.55 -6.79 18.80
CA THR A 35 8.29 -6.80 20.22
C THR A 35 7.59 -5.51 20.63
N GLY A 36 7.03 -5.48 21.85
CA GLY A 36 6.39 -4.29 22.39
C GLY A 36 5.16 -3.86 21.60
N ALA A 37 5.01 -2.56 21.40
CA ALA A 37 3.84 -2.00 20.74
C ALA A 37 3.65 -2.49 19.32
N ALA A 38 4.75 -2.73 18.59
CA ALA A 38 4.66 -3.24 17.23
C ALA A 38 4.05 -4.65 17.21
N ALA A 39 4.48 -5.51 18.13
CA ALA A 39 3.93 -6.85 18.25
C ALA A 39 2.47 -6.82 18.67
N GLU A 40 2.12 -5.97 19.61
CA GLU A 40 0.74 -5.83 20.06
C GLU A 40 -0.18 -5.35 18.94
N PHE A 41 0.27 -4.38 18.16
CA PHE A 41 -0.50 -3.86 17.04
C PHE A 41 -0.73 -4.96 15.98
N LYS A 42 0.33 -5.66 15.60
CA LYS A 42 0.24 -6.73 14.61
C LYS A 42 -0.65 -7.87 15.10
N ASN A 43 -0.46 -8.30 16.35
CA ASN A 43 -1.25 -9.38 16.92
C ASN A 43 -2.73 -9.00 17.04
N GLY A 44 -3.02 -7.74 17.36
CA GLY A 44 -4.40 -7.25 17.39
C GLY A 44 -5.07 -7.33 16.02
N LEU A 45 -4.35 -6.95 14.95
CA LEU A 45 -4.87 -7.07 13.60
C LEU A 45 -5.08 -8.54 13.21
N MET A 46 -4.16 -9.41 13.60
CA MET A 46 -4.24 -10.83 13.29
C MET A 46 -5.30 -11.57 14.11
N ALA A 47 -5.72 -11.00 15.24
CA ALA A 47 -6.78 -11.58 16.05
C ALA A 47 -8.12 -11.61 15.31
N ALA A 48 -8.35 -10.68 14.39
CA ALA A 48 -9.50 -10.72 13.51
C ALA A 48 -9.18 -11.63 12.33
N PRO A 49 -9.89 -12.77 12.18
CA PRO A 49 -9.50 -13.76 11.17
C PRO A 49 -9.71 -13.31 9.73
N TYR A 50 -10.46 -12.24 9.52
CA TYR A 50 -10.78 -11.75 8.18
C TYR A 50 -9.89 -10.57 7.73
N PHE A 51 -9.24 -9.87 8.67
CA PHE A 51 -8.61 -8.57 8.37
C PHE A 51 -7.41 -8.72 7.45
N TYR A 52 -6.45 -9.56 7.84
CA TYR A 52 -5.25 -9.75 7.04
C TYR A 52 -5.53 -10.34 5.67
N PRO A 53 -6.34 -11.41 5.56
CA PRO A 53 -6.68 -11.91 4.22
C PRO A 53 -7.33 -10.85 3.34
N MET A 54 -8.26 -10.07 3.87
CA MET A 54 -8.92 -9.00 3.13
C MET A 54 -7.91 -7.96 2.63
N MET A 55 -7.05 -7.48 3.53
CA MET A 55 -6.03 -6.49 3.19
C MET A 55 -5.06 -7.03 2.14
N LYS A 56 -4.65 -8.29 2.28
CA LYS A 56 -3.70 -8.89 1.34
C LYS A 56 -4.31 -9.15 -0.02
N TYR A 57 -5.59 -9.51 -0.09
CA TYR A 57 -6.30 -9.56 -1.36
C TYR A 57 -6.32 -8.19 -2.04
N LEU A 58 -6.58 -7.13 -1.28
CA LEU A 58 -6.53 -5.77 -1.82
C LEU A 58 -5.14 -5.42 -2.33
N GLN A 59 -4.09 -5.80 -1.59
CA GLN A 59 -2.71 -5.54 -2.01
C GLN A 59 -2.37 -6.26 -3.32
N VAL A 60 -2.73 -7.52 -3.45
CA VAL A 60 -2.47 -8.30 -4.67
C VAL A 60 -3.25 -7.69 -5.84
N SER A 61 -4.52 -7.39 -5.63
CA SER A 61 -5.36 -6.79 -6.69
C SER A 61 -4.82 -5.45 -7.13
N ALA A 62 -4.45 -4.59 -6.17
CA ALA A 62 -3.89 -3.28 -6.49
C ALA A 62 -2.54 -3.41 -7.21
N GLY A 63 -1.70 -4.35 -6.77
CA GLY A 63 -0.43 -4.60 -7.41
C GLY A 63 -0.59 -5.01 -8.87
N ILE A 64 -1.50 -5.92 -9.14
CA ILE A 64 -1.80 -6.36 -10.51
C ILE A 64 -2.32 -5.18 -11.34
N SER A 65 -3.27 -4.41 -10.80
CA SER A 65 -3.84 -3.25 -11.49
C SER A 65 -2.77 -2.24 -11.87
N LEU A 66 -1.85 -1.97 -10.96
CA LEU A 66 -0.75 -1.04 -11.21
C LEU A 66 0.19 -1.56 -12.28
N LEU A 67 0.52 -2.86 -12.26
CA LEU A 67 1.46 -3.44 -13.20
C LEU A 67 0.91 -3.47 -14.63
N ILE A 68 -0.37 -3.82 -14.79
CA ILE A 68 -1.00 -3.87 -16.10
C ILE A 68 -1.58 -2.52 -16.55
N ASN A 69 -1.48 -1.52 -15.68
CA ASN A 69 -2.00 -0.17 -15.93
C ASN A 69 -3.50 -0.16 -16.26
N ARG A 70 -4.27 -0.96 -15.54
CA ARG A 70 -5.73 -0.97 -15.62
C ARG A 70 -6.29 -0.64 -14.25
N TYR A 71 -7.14 0.37 -14.18
CA TYR A 71 -7.67 0.89 -12.91
C TYR A 71 -6.56 1.31 -11.95
N ALA A 72 -5.40 1.73 -12.51
CA ALA A 72 -4.22 2.08 -11.71
C ALA A 72 -4.50 3.27 -10.79
N ALA A 73 -5.20 4.29 -11.27
CA ALA A 73 -5.55 5.44 -10.45
C ALA A 73 -6.45 5.05 -9.28
N LEU A 74 -7.42 4.16 -9.53
CA LEU A 74 -8.26 3.63 -8.46
C LEU A 74 -7.45 2.85 -7.44
N ALA A 75 -6.54 1.99 -7.92
CA ALA A 75 -5.66 1.21 -7.04
C ALA A 75 -4.83 2.12 -6.13
N ALA A 76 -4.26 3.19 -6.68
CA ALA A 76 -3.44 4.12 -5.90
C ALA A 76 -4.26 4.79 -4.79
N VAL A 77 -5.49 5.19 -5.09
CA VAL A 77 -6.34 5.86 -4.10
C VAL A 77 -6.85 4.90 -3.03
N VAL A 78 -7.20 3.69 -3.42
CA VAL A 78 -7.67 2.68 -2.47
C VAL A 78 -6.56 2.26 -1.51
N MET A 79 -5.33 2.16 -2.01
CA MET A 79 -4.20 1.71 -1.21
C MET A 79 -3.50 2.84 -0.46
N PHE A 80 -3.89 4.09 -0.66
CA PHE A 80 -3.25 5.21 0.03
C PHE A 80 -3.33 5.09 1.55
N PRO A 81 -4.48 4.77 2.16
CA PRO A 81 -4.53 4.56 3.62
C PRO A 81 -3.60 3.45 4.10
N VAL A 82 -3.47 2.38 3.32
CA VAL A 82 -2.55 1.29 3.66
C VAL A 82 -1.10 1.79 3.66
N SER A 83 -0.72 2.58 2.65
CA SER A 83 0.62 3.17 2.58
C SER A 83 0.90 4.10 3.75
N VAL A 84 -0.09 4.91 4.16
CA VAL A 84 0.03 5.77 5.34
C VAL A 84 0.26 4.93 6.58
N ASN A 85 -0.51 3.87 6.75
CA ASN A 85 -0.37 3.00 7.92
C ASN A 85 0.98 2.30 7.94
N VAL A 86 1.47 1.83 6.80
CA VAL A 86 2.79 1.21 6.71
C VAL A 86 3.88 2.22 7.05
N PHE A 87 3.75 3.47 6.58
CA PHE A 87 4.68 4.53 6.91
C PHE A 87 4.71 4.78 8.43
N LEU A 88 3.55 4.91 9.05
CA LEU A 88 3.46 5.15 10.48
C LEU A 88 4.00 3.97 11.28
N PHE A 89 3.68 2.75 10.86
CA PHE A 89 4.20 1.55 11.52
C PHE A 89 5.73 1.53 11.50
N HIS A 90 6.33 1.82 10.34
CA HIS A 90 7.78 1.76 10.19
C HIS A 90 8.52 2.99 10.70
N THR A 91 7.82 4.07 11.04
CA THR A 91 8.47 5.25 11.63
C THR A 91 8.26 5.36 13.13
N ILE A 92 7.12 4.90 13.62
CA ILE A 92 6.76 5.05 15.04
C ILE A 92 7.00 3.76 15.81
N LEU A 93 6.52 2.62 15.28
CA LEU A 93 6.58 1.35 15.99
C LEU A 93 7.84 0.54 15.69
N VAL A 94 8.36 0.61 14.48
CA VAL A 94 9.57 -0.10 14.07
C VAL A 94 10.49 0.89 13.34
N PRO A 95 11.16 1.81 14.08
CA PRO A 95 11.94 2.87 13.43
C PRO A 95 13.09 2.38 12.55
N SER A 96 13.61 1.17 12.79
CA SER A 96 14.70 0.62 11.97
C SER A 96 14.27 0.36 10.53
N GLY A 97 12.97 0.22 10.26
CA GLY A 97 12.43 -0.01 8.92
C GLY A 97 11.85 1.22 8.25
N TRP A 98 12.24 2.42 8.69
CA TRP A 98 11.64 3.67 8.22
C TRP A 98 11.68 3.84 6.70
N TYR A 99 12.74 3.34 6.07
CA TYR A 99 12.92 3.53 4.62
C TYR A 99 11.82 2.84 3.81
N MET A 100 11.33 1.70 4.26
CA MET A 100 10.26 0.98 3.55
C MET A 100 8.97 1.80 3.55
N GLY A 101 8.63 2.39 4.70
CA GLY A 101 7.45 3.25 4.80
C GLY A 101 7.56 4.48 3.92
N VAL A 102 8.74 5.11 3.88
CA VAL A 102 8.98 6.28 3.03
C VAL A 102 8.83 5.92 1.55
N ILE A 103 9.39 4.79 1.13
CA ILE A 103 9.27 4.35 -0.26
C ILE A 103 7.80 4.14 -0.65
N LEU A 104 7.05 3.42 0.17
CA LEU A 104 5.63 3.14 -0.12
C LEU A 104 4.80 4.41 -0.15
N LEU A 105 4.90 5.23 0.89
CA LEU A 105 4.11 6.44 0.98
C LEU A 105 4.51 7.44 -0.09
N GLY A 106 5.82 7.59 -0.34
CA GLY A 106 6.33 8.50 -1.32
C GLY A 106 5.88 8.14 -2.74
N THR A 107 6.02 6.88 -3.14
CA THR A 107 5.59 6.45 -4.46
C THR A 107 4.08 6.54 -4.63
N ASN A 108 3.33 6.15 -3.62
CA ASN A 108 1.87 6.24 -3.67
C ASN A 108 1.40 7.68 -3.76
N SER A 109 1.98 8.57 -2.95
CA SER A 109 1.65 10.00 -2.98
C SER A 109 2.00 10.64 -4.31
N PHE A 110 3.16 10.29 -4.87
CA PHE A 110 3.59 10.79 -6.18
C PHE A 110 2.60 10.39 -7.26
N LEU A 111 2.16 9.13 -7.27
CA LEU A 111 1.19 8.66 -8.24
C LEU A 111 -0.16 9.35 -8.06
N GLY A 112 -0.58 9.57 -6.82
CA GLY A 112 -1.79 10.33 -6.55
C GLY A 112 -1.72 11.73 -7.13
N PHE A 113 -0.58 12.40 -6.97
CA PHE A 113 -0.38 13.73 -7.55
C PHE A 113 -0.33 13.67 -9.08
N ALA A 114 0.39 12.70 -9.65
CA ALA A 114 0.52 12.57 -11.10
C ALA A 114 -0.83 12.30 -11.77
N TRP A 115 -1.69 11.56 -11.09
CA TRP A 115 -3.01 11.18 -11.59
C TRP A 115 -4.15 12.02 -11.02
N ARG A 116 -3.84 13.17 -10.45
CA ARG A 116 -4.84 14.01 -9.76
C ARG A 116 -6.04 14.37 -10.63
N LYS A 117 -5.84 14.47 -11.92
CA LYS A 117 -6.93 14.79 -12.86
C LYS A 117 -8.02 13.72 -12.90
N TYR A 118 -7.66 12.47 -12.60
CA TYR A 118 -8.62 11.37 -12.61
C TYR A 118 -9.51 11.35 -11.37
N TYR A 119 -9.11 12.08 -10.33
CA TYR A 119 -9.84 12.11 -9.07
C TYR A 119 -10.77 13.31 -8.92
N SER A 120 -10.77 14.21 -9.90
CA SER A 120 -11.50 15.47 -9.79
C SER A 120 -13.00 15.27 -9.56
N GLY A 121 -13.58 14.23 -10.14
CA GLY A 121 -14.99 13.93 -9.95
C GLY A 121 -15.36 13.45 -8.55
N ILE A 122 -14.37 12.92 -7.81
CA ILE A 122 -14.59 12.44 -6.45
C ILE A 122 -14.59 13.61 -5.45
N PHE A 123 -13.81 14.64 -5.74
CA PHE A 123 -13.64 15.78 -4.84
C PHE A 123 -14.67 16.86 -5.04
N VAL A 124 -15.82 16.52 -5.59
CA VAL A 124 -16.91 17.48 -5.71
C VAL A 124 -17.41 17.90 -4.33
N LYS A 125 -17.68 19.18 -4.17
CA LYS A 125 -18.08 19.74 -2.88
C LYS A 125 -19.43 19.23 -2.41
N LYS A 126 -20.31 18.93 -3.36
CA LYS A 126 -21.68 18.47 -3.06
C LYS A 126 -22.12 17.53 -4.18
N THR A 127 -22.62 16.37 -3.78
CA THR A 127 -23.16 15.41 -4.75
C THR A 127 -24.61 15.69 -5.03
N GLU A 128 -25.05 15.39 -6.26
CA GLU A 128 -26.47 15.39 -6.59
C GLU A 128 -27.12 14.13 -6.05
N VAL A 129 -28.32 14.28 -5.54
CA VAL A 129 -29.08 13.16 -4.97
C VAL A 129 -30.00 12.53 -6.01
#